data_4e1e38b78b78cae81272f2cd33644632
#
_entry.id   4e1e38b78b78cae81272f2cd33644632
#
_cell.length_a   1.000
_cell.length_b   1.000
_cell.length_c   1.000
_cell.angle_alpha   90.00
_cell.angle_beta   90.00
_cell.angle_gamma   90.00
#
_symmetry.space_group_name_H-M   'P 1'
#
loop_
_entity.id
_entity.type
_entity.pdbx_description
1 polymer ?
#
loop_
_entity_poly.entity_id
_entity_poly.type
_entity_poly.pdbx_seq_one_letter_code
_entity_poly.pdbx_strand_id
1 'polypeptide(L)'
;MSEEKLHPQRQGGKRTKPNGTRSVLIYLVILFAAAIILLLLAYFMQQRTNEQAIDGLKQSMSSMQSAQDIYEENIALREQLEQLEEQVQAQQNENNGLERGNALLQGENDALKRSTQALDWFWQINEAYVRGRSTLARQLIEQMGPELPQYLPTESITNNDRFSPYDRYQEIYDALY
;
A
#
# COMPACT_ATOMS: atom_id res chain seq x y z
N MET A 1 -51.13 122.28 23.99
CA MET A 1 -50.55 122.93 25.20
C MET A 1 -50.20 121.88 26.15
N SER A 2 -48.90 121.90 26.58
CA SER A 2 -48.29 121.33 27.73
C SER A 2 -48.29 119.80 27.85
N GLU A 3 -47.25 119.19 27.50
CA GLU A 3 -46.07 118.60 28.09
C GLU A 3 -46.23 118.07 29.51
N GLU A 4 -45.99 116.74 29.61
CA GLU A 4 -45.31 116.29 30.82
C GLU A 4 -44.54 114.96 30.49
N LYS A 5 -43.27 114.99 30.79
CA LYS A 5 -42.28 113.94 30.64
C LYS A 5 -42.40 112.95 31.84
N LEU A 6 -42.41 111.66 31.59
CA LEU A 6 -42.13 110.70 32.66
C LEU A 6 -41.02 109.75 32.22
N HIS A 7 -39.94 109.76 33.00
CA HIS A 7 -38.74 108.95 32.92
C HIS A 7 -39.04 107.49 33.30
N PRO A 8 -38.51 106.52 32.57
CA PRO A 8 -38.54 105.15 33.09
C PRO A 8 -37.35 104.83 34.04
N GLN A 9 -37.69 104.32 35.17
CA GLN A 9 -36.73 103.79 36.14
C GLN A 9 -35.97 102.59 35.58
N ARG A 10 -34.62 102.64 35.64
CA ARG A 10 -33.72 101.49 35.47
C ARG A 10 -33.87 100.50 36.65
N GLN A 11 -34.41 99.32 36.44
CA GLN A 11 -34.26 98.19 37.37
C GLN A 11 -32.87 97.51 37.14
N GLY A 12 -32.03 97.59 38.20
CA GLY A 12 -30.74 96.95 38.24
C GLY A 12 -30.85 95.44 38.32
N GLY A 13 -30.49 94.74 37.22
CA GLY A 13 -30.38 93.32 37.22
C GLY A 13 -29.24 92.81 38.15
N LYS A 14 -29.58 92.04 39.18
CA LYS A 14 -28.61 91.38 40.02
C LYS A 14 -27.85 90.36 39.20
N ARG A 15 -26.62 90.61 38.85
CA ARG A 15 -25.67 89.61 38.33
C ARG A 15 -25.39 88.59 39.46
N THR A 16 -25.97 87.44 39.41
CA THR A 16 -25.54 86.30 40.23
C THR A 16 -24.16 85.88 39.76
N LYS A 17 -23.15 85.97 40.62
CA LYS A 17 -21.80 85.44 40.40
C LYS A 17 -21.93 83.92 40.25
N PRO A 18 -21.42 83.26 39.17
CA PRO A 18 -21.41 81.84 39.10
C PRO A 18 -20.51 81.28 40.18
N ASN A 19 -21.03 80.46 41.04
CA ASN A 19 -20.30 79.67 42.08
C ASN A 19 -19.23 78.84 41.34
N GLY A 20 -18.00 79.29 41.23
CA GLY A 20 -16.90 78.59 40.53
C GLY A 20 -16.65 77.15 41.05
N THR A 21 -16.92 76.89 42.30
CA THR A 21 -16.82 75.57 42.92
C THR A 21 -17.80 74.52 42.36
N ARG A 22 -19.06 74.95 42.03
CA ARG A 22 -20.03 74.02 41.43
C ARG A 22 -19.64 73.62 40.00
N SER A 23 -19.12 74.56 39.24
CA SER A 23 -18.64 74.33 37.86
C SER A 23 -17.43 73.39 37.85
N VAL A 24 -16.48 73.56 38.73
CA VAL A 24 -15.31 72.69 38.86
C VAL A 24 -15.72 71.26 39.27
N LEU A 25 -16.68 71.12 40.19
CA LEU A 25 -17.23 69.78 40.61
C LEU A 25 -17.89 69.06 39.43
N ILE A 26 -18.68 69.72 38.59
CA ILE A 26 -19.31 69.18 37.41
C ILE A 26 -18.27 68.70 36.39
N TYR A 27 -17.23 69.50 36.13
CA TYR A 27 -16.14 69.10 35.27
C TYR A 27 -15.39 67.86 35.79
N LEU A 28 -15.17 67.75 37.09
CA LEU A 28 -14.51 66.60 37.72
C LEU A 28 -15.34 65.36 37.63
N VAL A 29 -16.69 65.45 37.79
CA VAL A 29 -17.62 64.32 37.62
C VAL A 29 -17.65 63.83 36.16
N ILE A 30 -17.68 64.75 35.21
CA ILE A 30 -17.65 64.42 33.78
C ILE A 30 -16.33 63.76 33.42
N LEU A 31 -15.19 64.25 33.91
CA LEU A 31 -13.87 63.65 33.67
C LEU A 31 -13.75 62.26 34.30
N PHE A 32 -14.32 62.05 35.50
CA PHE A 32 -14.34 60.75 36.15
C PHE A 32 -15.24 59.77 35.40
N ALA A 33 -16.42 60.21 34.95
CA ALA A 33 -17.31 59.42 34.13
C ALA A 33 -16.64 59.00 32.77
N ALA A 34 -15.93 59.94 32.12
CA ALA A 34 -15.19 59.63 30.89
C ALA A 34 -14.08 58.63 31.16
N ALA A 35 -13.35 58.72 32.27
CA ALA A 35 -12.31 57.76 32.65
C ALA A 35 -12.89 56.36 32.89
N ILE A 36 -14.05 56.25 33.54
CA ILE A 36 -14.73 54.96 33.73
C ILE A 36 -15.16 54.34 32.39
N ILE A 37 -15.73 55.14 31.48
CA ILE A 37 -16.13 54.68 30.17
C ILE A 37 -14.90 54.14 29.37
N LEU A 38 -13.78 54.83 29.41
CA LEU A 38 -12.52 54.39 28.76
C LEU A 38 -12.01 53.11 29.38
N LEU A 39 -12.07 52.93 30.71
CA LEU A 39 -11.68 51.70 31.37
C LEU A 39 -12.59 50.53 30.99
N LEU A 40 -13.91 50.76 30.92
CA LEU A 40 -14.86 49.71 30.45
C LEU A 40 -14.59 49.33 29.00
N LEU A 41 -14.34 50.32 28.10
CA LEU A 41 -13.99 50.02 26.72
C LEU A 41 -12.69 49.24 26.60
N ALA A 42 -11.66 49.62 27.40
CA ALA A 42 -10.39 48.89 27.44
C ALA A 42 -10.59 47.45 27.91
N TYR A 43 -11.42 47.26 28.94
CA TYR A 43 -11.76 45.91 29.48
C TYR A 43 -12.46 45.04 28.43
N PHE A 44 -13.48 45.57 27.77
CA PHE A 44 -14.18 44.85 26.69
C PHE A 44 -13.26 44.51 25.50
N MET A 45 -12.37 45.43 25.15
CA MET A 45 -11.42 45.18 24.07
C MET A 45 -10.41 44.11 24.44
N GLN A 46 -9.94 44.11 25.68
CA GLN A 46 -9.03 43.10 26.19
C GLN A 46 -9.70 41.70 26.27
N GLN A 47 -10.97 41.62 26.66
CA GLN A 47 -11.73 40.41 26.70
C GLN A 47 -11.90 39.80 25.29
N ARG A 48 -12.26 40.62 24.30
CA ARG A 48 -12.36 40.18 22.89
C ARG A 48 -11.03 39.70 22.33
N THR A 49 -9.94 40.38 22.65
CA THR A 49 -8.60 39.97 22.20
C THR A 49 -8.19 38.64 22.83
N ASN A 50 -8.51 38.41 24.10
CA ASN A 50 -8.27 37.15 24.77
C ASN A 50 -9.09 35.98 24.18
N GLU A 51 -10.37 36.19 23.88
CA GLU A 51 -11.23 35.22 23.22
C GLU A 51 -10.69 34.82 21.84
N GLN A 52 -10.31 35.81 21.02
CA GLN A 52 -9.71 35.56 19.72
C GLN A 52 -8.38 34.85 19.81
N ALA A 53 -7.56 35.12 20.82
CA ALA A 53 -6.30 34.40 21.05
C ALA A 53 -6.53 32.95 21.44
N ILE A 54 -7.55 32.69 22.30
CA ILE A 54 -7.93 31.32 22.71
C ILE A 54 -8.48 30.54 21.52
N ASP A 55 -9.34 31.14 20.69
CA ASP A 55 -9.89 30.50 19.50
C ASP A 55 -8.81 30.21 18.45
N GLY A 56 -7.87 31.15 18.26
CA GLY A 56 -6.70 30.95 17.41
C GLY A 56 -5.81 29.79 17.89
N LEU A 57 -5.59 29.70 19.21
CA LEU A 57 -4.86 28.60 19.81
C LEU A 57 -5.58 27.24 19.65
N LYS A 58 -6.87 27.20 19.84
CA LYS A 58 -7.69 25.98 19.62
C LYS A 58 -7.63 25.53 18.16
N GLN A 59 -7.75 26.46 17.23
CA GLN A 59 -7.66 26.14 15.79
C GLN A 59 -6.26 25.64 15.43
N SER A 60 -5.22 26.28 15.95
CA SER A 60 -3.83 25.85 15.74
C SER A 60 -3.58 24.46 16.31
N MET A 61 -4.10 24.17 17.51
CA MET A 61 -3.98 22.90 18.17
C MET A 61 -4.73 21.77 17.41
N SER A 62 -5.94 22.07 16.91
CA SER A 62 -6.71 21.15 16.06
C SER A 62 -5.98 20.86 14.73
N SER A 63 -5.40 21.90 14.11
CA SER A 63 -4.61 21.72 12.87
C SER A 63 -3.35 20.88 13.12
N MET A 64 -2.69 21.08 14.25
CA MET A 64 -1.52 20.33 14.64
C MET A 64 -1.88 18.85 14.92
N GLN A 65 -3.01 18.60 15.57
CA GLN A 65 -3.51 17.24 15.78
C GLN A 65 -3.85 16.54 14.47
N SER A 66 -4.56 17.22 13.56
CA SER A 66 -4.84 16.67 12.23
C SER A 66 -3.56 16.38 11.42
N ALA A 67 -2.54 17.23 11.54
CA ALA A 67 -1.24 16.99 10.90
C ALA A 67 -0.54 15.75 11.49
N GLN A 68 -0.66 15.55 12.79
CA GLN A 68 -0.12 14.37 13.46
C GLN A 68 -0.84 13.08 13.04
N ASP A 69 -2.18 13.12 12.98
CA ASP A 69 -2.99 11.99 12.52
C ASP A 69 -2.62 11.58 11.07
N ILE A 70 -2.46 12.58 10.18
CA ILE A 70 -2.01 12.34 8.80
C ILE A 70 -0.59 11.74 8.75
N TYR A 71 0.28 12.18 9.64
CA TYR A 71 1.64 11.65 9.72
C TYR A 71 1.64 10.19 10.17
N GLU A 72 0.87 9.85 11.20
CA GLU A 72 0.71 8.48 11.69
C GLU A 72 0.08 7.57 10.62
N GLU A 73 -0.96 8.06 9.91
CA GLU A 73 -1.57 7.34 8.79
C GLU A 73 -0.56 7.10 7.64
N ASN A 74 0.28 8.09 7.33
CA ASN A 74 1.34 7.93 6.33
C ASN A 74 2.37 6.86 6.72
N ILE A 75 2.74 6.78 8.00
CA ILE A 75 3.64 5.73 8.49
C ILE A 75 2.97 4.36 8.32
N ALA A 76 1.72 4.21 8.78
CA ALA A 76 0.98 2.96 8.67
C ALA A 76 0.80 2.50 7.20
N LEU A 77 0.53 3.44 6.29
CA LEU A 77 0.44 3.14 4.85
C LEU A 77 1.78 2.69 4.27
N ARG A 78 2.90 3.26 4.70
CA ARG A 78 4.23 2.83 4.26
C ARG A 78 4.56 1.43 4.74
N GLU A 79 4.24 1.11 5.98
CA GLU A 79 4.41 -0.25 6.52
C GLU A 79 3.55 -1.28 5.75
N GLN A 80 2.31 -0.92 5.40
CA GLN A 80 1.46 -1.77 4.57
C GLN A 80 2.01 -1.97 3.16
N LEU A 81 2.57 -0.92 2.54
CA LEU A 81 3.22 -1.03 1.24
C LEU A 81 4.44 -1.97 1.29
N GLU A 82 5.28 -1.84 2.31
CA GLU A 82 6.44 -2.72 2.49
C GLU A 82 6.01 -4.19 2.67
N GLN A 83 4.99 -4.46 3.49
CA GLN A 83 4.43 -5.80 3.66
C GLN A 83 3.85 -6.37 2.35
N LEU A 84 3.16 -5.54 1.56
CA LEU A 84 2.62 -5.95 0.26
C LEU A 84 3.73 -6.25 -0.74
N GLU A 85 4.80 -5.44 -0.77
CA GLU A 85 5.97 -5.68 -1.62
C GLU A 85 6.65 -7.00 -1.27
N GLU A 86 6.83 -7.30 0.04
CA GLU A 86 7.36 -8.58 0.50
C GLU A 86 6.47 -9.76 0.08
N GLN A 87 5.15 -9.63 0.21
CA GLN A 87 4.21 -10.67 -0.22
C GLN A 87 4.26 -10.91 -1.73
N VAL A 88 4.31 -9.85 -2.52
CA VAL A 88 4.45 -9.96 -3.99
C VAL A 88 5.75 -10.66 -4.37
N GLN A 89 6.85 -10.29 -3.70
CA GLN A 89 8.15 -10.94 -3.94
C GLN A 89 8.12 -12.43 -3.56
N ALA A 90 7.53 -12.77 -2.43
CA ALA A 90 7.36 -14.17 -1.99
C ALA A 90 6.52 -14.98 -2.99
N GLN A 91 5.39 -14.44 -3.44
CA GLN A 91 4.54 -15.06 -4.45
C GLN A 91 5.26 -15.25 -5.81
N GLN A 92 6.05 -14.26 -6.24
CA GLN A 92 6.85 -14.38 -7.46
C GLN A 92 7.88 -15.51 -7.35
N ASN A 93 8.56 -15.61 -6.21
CA ASN A 93 9.52 -16.68 -5.96
C ASN A 93 8.86 -18.06 -5.94
N GLU A 94 7.68 -18.19 -5.33
CA GLU A 94 6.89 -19.41 -5.32
C GLU A 94 6.44 -19.80 -6.73
N ASN A 95 5.92 -18.85 -7.51
CA ASN A 95 5.51 -19.08 -8.90
C ASN A 95 6.68 -19.56 -9.76
N ASN A 96 7.83 -18.92 -9.65
CA ASN A 96 9.04 -19.33 -10.35
C ASN A 96 9.47 -20.75 -9.93
N GLY A 97 9.29 -21.11 -8.65
CA GLY A 97 9.53 -22.46 -8.14
C GLY A 97 8.59 -23.50 -8.76
N LEU A 98 7.29 -23.18 -8.82
CA LEU A 98 6.27 -24.03 -9.42
C LEU A 98 6.47 -24.21 -10.94
N GLU A 99 6.84 -23.15 -11.66
CA GLU A 99 7.14 -23.23 -13.09
C GLU A 99 8.32 -24.16 -13.38
N ARG A 100 9.41 -24.03 -12.60
CA ARG A 100 10.56 -24.95 -12.71
C ARG A 100 10.18 -26.39 -12.37
N GLY A 101 9.40 -26.58 -11.29
CA GLY A 101 8.91 -27.90 -10.91
C GLY A 101 8.04 -28.52 -12.02
N ASN A 102 7.14 -27.77 -12.62
CA ASN A 102 6.31 -28.22 -13.73
C ASN A 102 7.16 -28.60 -14.98
N ALA A 103 8.16 -27.78 -15.31
CA ALA A 103 9.05 -28.07 -16.43
C ALA A 103 9.86 -29.38 -16.21
N LEU A 104 10.34 -29.62 -14.99
CA LEU A 104 11.01 -30.87 -14.63
C LEU A 104 10.07 -32.07 -14.74
N LEU A 105 8.87 -31.98 -14.15
CA LEU A 105 7.88 -33.05 -14.23
C LEU A 105 7.43 -33.34 -15.66
N GLN A 106 7.32 -32.34 -16.51
CA GLN A 106 7.05 -32.54 -17.94
C GLN A 106 8.20 -33.30 -18.62
N GLY A 107 9.46 -32.90 -18.35
CA GLY A 107 10.63 -33.59 -18.87
C GLY A 107 10.69 -35.07 -18.45
N GLU A 108 10.47 -35.34 -17.17
CA GLU A 108 10.41 -36.71 -16.62
C GLU A 108 9.26 -37.51 -17.24
N ASN A 109 8.09 -36.90 -17.41
CA ASN A 109 6.94 -37.59 -18.02
C ASN A 109 7.21 -37.95 -19.49
N ASP A 110 7.85 -37.06 -20.23
CA ASP A 110 8.21 -37.33 -21.63
C ASP A 110 9.31 -38.39 -21.74
N ALA A 111 10.29 -38.38 -20.82
CA ALA A 111 11.27 -39.46 -20.73
C ALA A 111 10.62 -40.81 -20.41
N LEU A 112 9.69 -40.83 -19.47
CA LEU A 112 8.94 -42.04 -19.08
C LEU A 112 8.10 -42.56 -20.26
N LYS A 113 7.42 -41.67 -21.01
CA LYS A 113 6.65 -42.09 -22.20
C LYS A 113 7.55 -42.71 -23.26
N ARG A 114 8.73 -42.09 -23.53
CA ARG A 114 9.68 -42.65 -24.47
C ARG A 114 10.23 -44.01 -24.01
N SER A 115 10.54 -44.14 -22.72
CA SER A 115 10.98 -45.41 -22.14
C SER A 115 9.90 -46.48 -22.26
N THR A 116 8.65 -46.14 -21.95
CA THR A 116 7.51 -47.08 -22.12
C THR A 116 7.32 -47.49 -23.56
N GLN A 117 7.43 -46.57 -24.51
CA GLN A 117 7.36 -46.85 -25.94
C GLN A 117 8.52 -47.75 -26.40
N ALA A 118 9.75 -47.46 -25.92
CA ALA A 118 10.93 -48.28 -26.22
C ALA A 118 10.76 -49.72 -25.68
N LEU A 119 10.23 -49.87 -24.46
CA LEU A 119 9.93 -51.19 -23.86
C LEU A 119 8.88 -51.94 -24.65
N ASP A 120 7.83 -51.32 -25.18
CA ASP A 120 6.82 -51.95 -26.01
C ASP A 120 7.42 -52.52 -27.29
N TRP A 121 8.24 -51.73 -27.99
CA TRP A 121 9.02 -52.16 -29.15
C TRP A 121 9.98 -53.30 -28.80
N PHE A 122 10.71 -53.17 -27.72
CA PHE A 122 11.65 -54.19 -27.26
C PHE A 122 10.94 -55.54 -27.00
N TRP A 123 9.77 -55.52 -26.36
CA TRP A 123 8.99 -56.73 -26.14
C TRP A 123 8.59 -57.42 -27.43
N GLN A 124 8.14 -56.71 -28.44
CA GLN A 124 7.77 -57.24 -29.75
C GLN A 124 8.99 -57.81 -30.48
N ILE A 125 10.14 -57.11 -30.44
CA ILE A 125 11.41 -57.56 -31.02
C ILE A 125 11.89 -58.84 -30.34
N ASN A 126 11.93 -58.87 -29.01
CA ASN A 126 12.36 -60.04 -28.25
C ASN A 126 11.47 -61.24 -28.50
N GLU A 127 10.15 -61.04 -28.54
CA GLU A 127 9.20 -62.08 -28.85
C GLU A 127 9.42 -62.68 -30.26
N ALA A 128 9.62 -61.81 -31.28
CA ALA A 128 9.92 -62.25 -32.63
C ALA A 128 11.21 -63.06 -32.70
N TYR A 129 12.26 -62.57 -32.03
CA TYR A 129 13.58 -63.21 -31.98
C TYR A 129 13.51 -64.57 -31.31
N VAL A 130 12.92 -64.68 -30.12
CA VAL A 130 12.80 -65.96 -29.37
C VAL A 130 11.98 -66.98 -30.13
N ARG A 131 11.01 -66.57 -30.93
CA ARG A 131 10.23 -67.45 -31.79
C ARG A 131 10.95 -67.82 -33.12
N GLY A 132 12.18 -67.41 -33.30
CA GLY A 132 12.98 -67.69 -34.53
C GLY A 132 12.55 -66.90 -35.76
N ARG A 133 11.73 -65.83 -35.58
CA ARG A 133 11.23 -64.99 -36.69
C ARG A 133 12.21 -63.83 -36.97
N SER A 134 13.46 -64.16 -37.33
CA SER A 134 14.52 -63.17 -37.51
C SER A 134 14.20 -62.04 -38.50
N THR A 135 13.48 -62.33 -39.59
CA THR A 135 13.03 -61.34 -40.55
C THR A 135 12.09 -60.32 -39.91
N LEU A 136 11.12 -60.78 -39.13
CA LEU A 136 10.19 -59.89 -38.41
C LEU A 136 10.91 -59.08 -37.36
N ALA A 137 11.84 -59.68 -36.62
CA ALA A 137 12.63 -58.96 -35.61
C ALA A 137 13.43 -57.82 -36.26
N ARG A 138 14.07 -58.01 -37.42
CA ARG A 138 14.76 -56.89 -38.13
C ARG A 138 13.81 -55.81 -38.57
N GLN A 139 12.62 -56.17 -39.09
CA GLN A 139 11.60 -55.15 -39.48
C GLN A 139 11.13 -54.33 -38.27
N LEU A 140 10.95 -54.93 -37.11
CA LEU A 140 10.57 -54.23 -35.89
C LEU A 140 11.69 -53.30 -35.40
N ILE A 141 12.96 -53.72 -35.47
CA ILE A 141 14.12 -52.89 -35.15
C ILE A 141 14.17 -51.67 -36.06
N GLU A 142 13.97 -51.82 -37.38
CA GLU A 142 13.92 -50.74 -38.35
C GLU A 142 12.76 -49.76 -38.06
N GLN A 143 11.58 -50.27 -37.65
CA GLN A 143 10.42 -49.45 -37.30
C GLN A 143 10.60 -48.71 -35.97
N MET A 144 11.29 -49.31 -35.01
CA MET A 144 11.65 -48.69 -33.74
C MET A 144 12.55 -47.47 -33.96
N GLY A 145 13.43 -47.54 -34.97
CA GLY A 145 14.38 -46.51 -35.33
C GLY A 145 15.57 -46.37 -34.35
N PRO A 146 16.59 -45.64 -34.74
CA PRO A 146 17.85 -45.56 -33.99
C PRO A 146 17.81 -44.76 -32.71
N GLU A 147 16.79 -43.94 -32.50
CA GLU A 147 16.72 -43.04 -31.34
C GLU A 147 16.01 -43.63 -30.14
N LEU A 148 15.12 -44.62 -30.34
CA LEU A 148 14.33 -45.17 -29.24
C LEU A 148 15.11 -46.10 -28.29
N PRO A 149 16.09 -46.93 -28.76
CA PRO A 149 16.83 -47.83 -27.91
C PRO A 149 17.53 -47.14 -26.70
N GLN A 150 17.97 -45.90 -26.86
CA GLN A 150 18.60 -45.17 -25.76
C GLN A 150 17.68 -44.93 -24.55
N TYR A 151 16.36 -45.06 -24.72
CA TYR A 151 15.37 -44.90 -23.65
C TYR A 151 15.01 -46.26 -22.99
N LEU A 152 15.61 -47.36 -23.41
CA LEU A 152 15.48 -48.60 -22.74
C LEU A 152 16.16 -48.58 -21.36
N PRO A 153 15.58 -49.15 -20.32
CA PRO A 153 16.24 -49.27 -19.01
C PRO A 153 17.56 -50.05 -19.13
N THR A 154 18.61 -49.41 -18.62
CA THR A 154 19.98 -50.00 -18.57
C THR A 154 20.20 -50.85 -17.32
N GLU A 155 19.28 -50.77 -16.35
CA GLU A 155 19.28 -51.58 -15.14
C GLU A 155 18.00 -52.40 -15.03
N SER A 156 18.07 -53.56 -14.38
CA SER A 156 16.89 -54.36 -14.12
C SER A 156 16.06 -53.75 -12.97
N ILE A 157 14.85 -53.33 -13.25
CA ILE A 157 13.93 -52.78 -12.23
C ILE A 157 13.61 -53.81 -11.12
N THR A 158 13.68 -55.09 -11.46
CA THR A 158 13.36 -56.18 -10.52
C THR A 158 14.57 -56.61 -9.67
N ASN A 159 15.77 -56.06 -9.95
CA ASN A 159 17.03 -56.38 -9.28
C ASN A 159 17.26 -57.88 -9.02
N ASN A 160 17.00 -58.68 -10.08
CA ASN A 160 17.05 -60.15 -10.02
C ASN A 160 18.23 -60.75 -10.79
N ASP A 161 19.32 -60.01 -10.93
CA ASP A 161 20.56 -60.37 -11.65
C ASP A 161 20.33 -60.81 -13.11
N ARG A 162 19.22 -60.40 -13.72
CA ARG A 162 18.96 -60.63 -15.12
C ARG A 162 19.40 -59.45 -15.96
N PHE A 163 19.53 -59.71 -17.25
CA PHE A 163 19.82 -58.66 -18.25
C PHE A 163 18.84 -57.51 -18.16
N SER A 164 19.38 -56.28 -18.30
CA SER A 164 18.53 -55.13 -18.53
C SER A 164 17.85 -55.20 -19.90
N PRO A 165 16.72 -54.53 -20.13
CA PRO A 165 16.10 -54.44 -21.44
C PRO A 165 17.05 -53.92 -22.52
N TYR A 166 17.92 -52.97 -22.17
CA TYR A 166 18.92 -52.42 -23.09
C TYR A 166 19.96 -53.47 -23.49
N ASP A 167 20.56 -54.18 -22.53
CA ASP A 167 21.58 -55.20 -22.81
C ASP A 167 21.01 -56.31 -23.67
N ARG A 168 19.79 -56.75 -23.36
CA ARG A 168 19.11 -57.77 -24.16
C ARG A 168 18.78 -57.33 -25.57
N TYR A 169 18.41 -56.05 -25.75
CA TYR A 169 18.22 -55.47 -27.09
C TYR A 169 19.53 -55.49 -27.88
N GLN A 170 20.66 -55.11 -27.28
CA GLN A 170 21.97 -55.15 -27.92
C GLN A 170 22.36 -56.56 -28.36
N GLU A 171 22.19 -57.56 -27.48
CA GLU A 171 22.44 -58.98 -27.87
C GLU A 171 21.60 -59.42 -29.09
N ILE A 172 20.33 -59.03 -29.14
CA ILE A 172 19.45 -59.33 -30.26
C ILE A 172 19.92 -58.62 -31.51
N TYR A 173 20.27 -57.34 -31.40
CA TYR A 173 20.77 -56.55 -32.51
C TYR A 173 22.02 -57.15 -33.11
N ASP A 174 23.04 -57.46 -32.27
CA ASP A 174 24.32 -58.03 -32.72
C ASP A 174 24.16 -59.44 -33.33
N ALA A 175 23.15 -60.21 -32.90
CA ALA A 175 22.86 -61.51 -33.44
C ALA A 175 22.12 -61.46 -34.81
N LEU A 176 21.50 -60.30 -35.11
CA LEU A 176 20.69 -60.14 -36.35
C LEU A 176 21.47 -59.42 -37.46
N TYR A 177 22.45 -58.61 -37.11
CA TYR A 177 23.24 -57.80 -38.04
C TYR A 177 24.73 -58.13 -37.97
#